data_6d352ed1dd92cfeb720f9968b3cdede4
#
_entry.id   6d352ed1dd92cfeb720f9968b3cdede4
#
_cell.length_a   1.000
_cell.length_b   1.000
_cell.length_c   1.000
_cell.angle_alpha   90.00
_cell.angle_beta   90.00
_cell.angle_gamma   90.00
#
_symmetry.space_group_name_H-M   'P 1'
#
loop_
_entity.id
_entity.type
_entity.pdbx_description
1 polymer ?
#
loop_
_entity_poly.entity_id
_entity_poly.type
_entity_poly.pdbx_seq_one_letter_code
_entity_poly.pdbx_strand_id
1 'polypeptide(L)'
;MPIPLHEVRERTFAGTRRRIFQLLVDMGTSNDVIWPFAAQPFMRSPGPLIPGKTEEWHNGFHAVLEEVAPEERIVWRIQNEGFEGTHGFYLSGDAKKTTVEHRIDATLSDTEGRLLWRRLEDANERSMEALFDKIARVLKR
;
A
#
# COMPACT_ATOMS: atom_id res chain seq x y z
N MET A 1 -24.10 12.58 3.98
CA MET A 1 -22.89 13.42 3.89
C MET A 1 -21.64 12.57 3.67
N PRO A 2 -20.84 12.87 2.65
CA PRO A 2 -19.58 12.19 2.48
C PRO A 2 -18.66 12.39 3.69
N ILE A 3 -17.87 11.38 3.99
CA ILE A 3 -16.99 11.38 5.15
C ILE A 3 -15.55 11.36 4.68
N PRO A 4 -14.72 12.36 5.01
CA PRO A 4 -13.31 12.33 4.64
C PRO A 4 -12.58 11.30 5.48
N LEU A 5 -11.61 10.62 4.86
CA LEU A 5 -10.76 9.64 5.52
C LEU A 5 -9.31 9.92 5.14
N HIS A 6 -8.48 10.16 6.14
CA HIS A 6 -7.04 10.38 5.97
C HIS A 6 -6.31 9.54 7.00
N GLU A 7 -5.72 8.43 6.54
CA GLU A 7 -4.94 7.54 7.39
C GLU A 7 -3.49 7.57 6.93
N VAL A 8 -2.58 7.78 7.86
CA VAL A 8 -1.14 7.76 7.59
C VAL A 8 -0.45 6.88 8.61
N ARG A 9 0.36 5.96 8.10
CA ARG A 9 1.24 5.14 8.92
C ARG A 9 2.63 5.24 8.34
N GLU A 10 3.61 5.49 9.19
CA GLU A 10 4.97 5.64 8.71
C GLU A 10 5.96 4.88 9.57
N ARG A 11 7.07 4.53 8.95
CA ARG A 11 8.23 3.97 9.66
C ARG A 11 9.49 4.33 8.90
N THR A 12 10.56 4.59 9.65
CA THR A 12 11.88 4.85 9.08
C THR A 12 12.73 3.60 9.15
N PHE A 13 13.36 3.28 8.03
CA PHE A 13 14.18 2.08 7.88
C PHE A 13 15.64 2.45 7.59
N ALA A 14 16.56 1.61 8.06
CA ALA A 14 17.96 1.70 7.68
C ALA A 14 18.13 1.00 6.32
N GLY A 15 18.03 1.77 5.25
CA GLY A 15 18.13 1.26 3.88
C GLY A 15 17.89 2.38 2.88
N THR A 16 18.28 2.12 1.63
CA THR A 16 18.13 3.10 0.56
C THR A 16 16.68 3.11 0.02
N ARG A 17 16.25 4.25 -0.49
CA ARG A 17 14.96 4.36 -1.17
C ARG A 17 14.87 3.37 -2.33
N ARG A 18 15.95 3.21 -3.08
CA ARG A 18 15.99 2.29 -4.22
C ARG A 18 15.66 0.85 -3.80
N ARG A 19 16.30 0.35 -2.75
CA ARG A 19 16.08 -1.01 -2.28
C ARG A 19 14.67 -1.22 -1.76
N ILE A 20 14.21 -0.27 -0.94
CA ILE A 20 12.87 -0.37 -0.34
C ILE A 20 11.80 -0.24 -1.43
N PHE A 21 11.99 0.68 -2.37
CA PHE A 21 11.06 0.84 -3.48
C PHE A 21 10.92 -0.47 -4.27
N GLN A 22 12.04 -1.15 -4.55
CA GLN A 22 12.02 -2.43 -5.26
C GLN A 22 11.24 -3.50 -4.49
N LEU A 23 11.39 -3.56 -3.16
CA LEU A 23 10.61 -4.47 -2.34
C LEU A 23 9.11 -4.22 -2.48
N LEU A 24 8.69 -2.96 -2.53
CA LEU A 24 7.30 -2.58 -2.69
C LEU A 24 6.78 -2.90 -4.10
N VAL A 25 7.59 -2.67 -5.13
CA VAL A 25 7.25 -3.00 -6.52
C VAL A 25 7.04 -4.51 -6.70
N ASP A 26 7.85 -5.32 -6.03
CA ASP A 26 7.79 -6.78 -6.14
C ASP A 26 6.62 -7.40 -5.37
N MET A 27 5.94 -6.63 -4.55
CA MET A 27 4.81 -7.13 -3.78
C MET A 27 3.72 -7.65 -4.70
N GLY A 28 3.26 -8.87 -4.44
CA GLY A 28 2.27 -9.54 -5.29
C GLY A 28 2.85 -10.27 -6.50
N THR A 29 4.16 -10.24 -6.68
CA THR A 29 4.86 -10.99 -7.75
C THR A 29 5.56 -12.21 -7.17
N SER A 30 6.17 -13.02 -8.04
CA SER A 30 6.96 -14.18 -7.59
C SER A 30 8.20 -13.79 -6.78
N ASN A 31 8.60 -12.52 -6.82
CA ASN A 31 9.74 -11.99 -6.07
C ASN A 31 9.35 -11.32 -4.76
N ASP A 32 8.07 -11.38 -4.40
CA ASP A 32 7.59 -10.78 -3.16
C ASP A 32 8.19 -11.47 -1.94
N VAL A 33 8.87 -10.70 -1.10
CA VAL A 33 9.50 -11.20 0.13
C VAL A 33 8.99 -10.44 1.35
N ILE A 34 8.03 -9.53 1.18
CA ILE A 34 7.59 -8.65 2.28
C ILE A 34 6.12 -8.80 2.68
N TRP A 35 5.24 -9.28 1.81
CA TRP A 35 3.84 -9.41 2.21
C TRP A 35 3.74 -10.44 3.34
N PRO A 36 3.13 -10.09 4.48
CA PRO A 36 3.23 -10.91 5.68
C PRO A 36 2.22 -12.06 5.81
N PHE A 37 1.16 -12.06 5.00
CA PHE A 37 0.06 -13.01 5.16
C PHE A 37 -0.11 -13.94 3.97
N ALA A 38 0.49 -15.14 4.06
CA ALA A 38 0.39 -16.12 2.97
C ALA A 38 -1.06 -16.55 2.68
N ALA A 39 -1.91 -16.62 3.71
CA ALA A 39 -3.30 -17.04 3.58
C ALA A 39 -4.19 -15.94 2.99
N GLN A 40 -3.73 -14.71 3.00
CA GLN A 40 -4.45 -13.56 2.45
C GLN A 40 -3.47 -12.73 1.64
N PRO A 41 -3.05 -13.23 0.46
CA PRO A 41 -1.97 -12.60 -0.29
C PRO A 41 -2.37 -11.25 -0.88
N PHE A 42 -1.35 -10.42 -1.09
CA PHE A 42 -1.48 -9.24 -1.95
C PHE A 42 -1.41 -9.78 -3.39
N MET A 43 -2.45 -9.56 -4.16
CA MET A 43 -2.52 -10.03 -5.53
C MET A 43 -2.52 -8.85 -6.48
N ARG A 44 -1.83 -8.98 -7.61
CA ARG A 44 -1.84 -7.94 -8.62
C ARG A 44 -1.65 -8.51 -10.02
N SER A 45 -1.98 -7.70 -11.01
CA SER A 45 -1.72 -8.01 -12.41
C SER A 45 -0.24 -8.31 -12.62
N PRO A 46 0.11 -9.35 -13.38
CA PRO A 46 1.51 -9.70 -13.63
C PRO A 46 2.21 -8.66 -14.50
N GLY A 47 3.53 -8.68 -14.47
CA GLY A 47 4.35 -7.81 -15.30
C GLY A 47 4.64 -6.46 -14.64
N PRO A 48 5.12 -5.49 -15.43
CA PRO A 48 5.50 -4.18 -14.89
C PRO A 48 4.29 -3.40 -14.40
N LEU A 49 4.54 -2.43 -13.52
CA LEU A 49 3.52 -1.51 -13.03
C LEU A 49 3.19 -0.50 -14.14
N ILE A 50 1.95 -0.53 -14.62
CA ILE A 50 1.48 0.34 -15.70
C ILE A 50 0.27 1.14 -15.21
N PRO A 51 0.40 2.48 -15.04
CA PRO A 51 -0.73 3.30 -14.62
C PRO A 51 -1.94 3.12 -15.52
N GLY A 52 -3.10 3.00 -14.90
CA GLY A 52 -4.36 2.78 -15.59
C GLY A 52 -4.63 1.33 -15.99
N LYS A 53 -3.66 0.41 -15.81
CA LYS A 53 -3.80 -0.99 -16.23
C LYS A 53 -3.54 -1.99 -15.12
N THR A 54 -2.49 -1.80 -14.33
CA THR A 54 -2.16 -2.72 -13.25
C THR A 54 -3.19 -2.61 -12.14
N GLU A 55 -3.75 -3.73 -11.74
CA GLU A 55 -4.74 -3.81 -10.66
C GLU A 55 -4.17 -4.58 -9.47
N GLU A 56 -4.69 -4.31 -8.29
CA GLU A 56 -4.31 -5.06 -7.09
C GLU A 56 -5.53 -5.34 -6.22
N TRP A 57 -5.42 -6.40 -5.42
CA TRP A 57 -6.44 -6.85 -4.48
C TRP A 57 -5.75 -7.26 -3.18
N HIS A 58 -6.17 -6.67 -2.08
CA HIS A 58 -5.69 -7.06 -0.76
C HIS A 58 -6.65 -6.59 0.32
N ASN A 59 -6.82 -7.38 1.37
CA ASN A 59 -7.63 -7.01 2.54
C ASN A 59 -9.02 -6.47 2.20
N GLY A 60 -9.63 -6.93 1.08
CA GLY A 60 -10.94 -6.44 0.66
C GLY A 60 -10.91 -5.19 -0.21
N PHE A 61 -9.75 -4.56 -0.38
CA PHE A 61 -9.59 -3.46 -1.34
C PHE A 61 -9.33 -3.99 -2.74
N HIS A 62 -9.86 -3.26 -3.71
CA HIS A 62 -9.52 -3.43 -5.12
C HIS A 62 -9.11 -2.06 -5.65
N ALA A 63 -8.00 -1.98 -6.33
CA ALA A 63 -7.50 -0.70 -6.83
C ALA A 63 -6.80 -0.86 -8.18
N VAL A 64 -6.73 0.26 -8.91
CA VAL A 64 -6.00 0.36 -10.17
C VAL A 64 -4.85 1.34 -9.97
N LEU A 65 -3.69 0.99 -10.49
CA LEU A 65 -2.51 1.85 -10.36
C LEU A 65 -2.79 3.22 -10.99
N GLU A 66 -2.57 4.27 -10.20
CA GLU A 66 -2.75 5.64 -10.67
C GLU A 66 -1.42 6.27 -11.05
N GLU A 67 -0.40 6.07 -10.20
CA GLU A 67 0.90 6.69 -10.41
C GLU A 67 2.00 5.82 -9.83
N VAL A 68 3.13 5.75 -10.54
CA VAL A 68 4.35 5.19 -10.02
C VAL A 68 5.50 6.15 -10.38
N ALA A 69 6.18 6.66 -9.36
CA ALA A 69 7.36 7.51 -9.51
C ALA A 69 8.52 6.80 -8.82
N PRO A 70 9.51 6.30 -9.58
CA PRO A 70 10.59 5.49 -9.03
C PRO A 70 11.25 6.12 -7.82
N GLU A 71 11.41 5.32 -6.76
CA GLU A 71 11.99 5.69 -5.47
C GLU A 71 11.22 6.75 -4.69
N GLU A 72 10.07 7.21 -5.20
CA GLU A 72 9.28 8.25 -4.55
C GLU A 72 7.91 7.78 -4.09
N ARG A 73 7.12 7.10 -4.97
CA ARG A 73 5.78 6.68 -4.58
C ARG A 73 5.15 5.68 -5.52
N ILE A 74 4.21 4.94 -4.98
CA ILE A 74 3.31 4.06 -5.73
C ILE A 74 1.91 4.35 -5.22
N VAL A 75 1.04 4.84 -6.09
CA VAL A 75 -0.30 5.30 -5.71
C VAL A 75 -1.36 4.51 -6.46
N TRP A 76 -2.31 3.97 -5.73
CA TRP A 76 -3.40 3.15 -6.24
C TRP A 76 -4.73 3.86 -6.06
N ARG A 77 -5.57 3.87 -7.09
CA ARG A 77 -6.93 4.41 -7.00
C ARG A 77 -7.90 3.32 -6.64
N ILE A 78 -8.55 3.47 -5.50
CA ILE A 78 -9.49 2.51 -4.95
C ILE A 78 -10.73 2.43 -5.82
N GLN A 79 -11.18 1.20 -6.10
CA GLN A 79 -12.33 0.93 -6.97
C GLN A 79 -13.58 0.47 -6.22
N ASN A 80 -13.49 0.25 -4.91
CA ASN A 80 -14.63 -0.19 -4.11
C ASN A 80 -15.72 0.87 -4.09
N GLU A 81 -16.98 0.43 -4.24
CA GLU A 81 -18.12 1.33 -4.25
C GLU A 81 -18.21 2.12 -2.94
N GLY A 82 -18.48 3.41 -3.06
CA GLY A 82 -18.61 4.31 -1.91
C GLY A 82 -17.27 4.73 -1.30
N PHE A 83 -16.16 4.36 -1.91
CA PHE A 83 -14.83 4.65 -1.38
C PHE A 83 -14.04 5.34 -2.48
N GLU A 84 -14.11 6.67 -2.54
CA GLU A 84 -13.44 7.44 -3.58
C GLU A 84 -12.14 8.04 -3.10
N GLY A 85 -11.04 7.54 -3.64
CA GLY A 85 -9.73 8.06 -3.28
C GLY A 85 -8.62 7.09 -3.61
N THR A 86 -7.51 7.25 -2.90
CA THR A 86 -6.28 6.51 -3.16
C THR A 86 -5.72 5.89 -1.89
N HIS A 87 -4.94 4.84 -2.09
CA HIS A 87 -3.97 4.43 -1.08
C HIS A 87 -2.60 4.31 -1.76
N GLY A 88 -1.54 4.45 -1.00
CA GLY A 88 -0.23 4.37 -1.62
C GLY A 88 0.91 4.43 -0.63
N PHE A 89 2.10 4.17 -1.17
CA PHE A 89 3.35 4.27 -0.44
C PHE A 89 4.12 5.48 -0.93
N TYR A 90 4.65 6.25 0.02
CA TYR A 90 5.40 7.47 -0.26
C TYR A 90 6.73 7.38 0.48
N LEU A 91 7.83 7.52 -0.26
CA LEU A 91 9.17 7.37 0.27
C LEU A 91 9.89 8.70 0.32
N SER A 92 10.60 8.94 1.43
CA SER A 92 11.45 10.12 1.59
C SER A 92 12.69 9.70 2.38
N GLY A 93 13.66 10.59 2.46
CA GLY A 93 14.87 10.33 3.23
C GLY A 93 16.15 10.54 2.45
N ASP A 94 17.25 10.12 3.04
CA ASP A 94 18.58 10.29 2.46
C ASP A 94 19.16 8.95 1.95
N ALA A 95 20.48 8.91 1.72
CA ALA A 95 21.14 7.73 1.18
C ALA A 95 21.22 6.55 2.15
N LYS A 96 20.94 6.75 3.42
CA LYS A 96 21.08 5.71 4.47
C LYS A 96 19.79 5.34 5.15
N LYS A 97 18.84 6.26 5.22
CA LYS A 97 17.58 6.06 5.91
C LYS A 97 16.43 6.49 5.02
N THR A 98 15.40 5.66 4.99
CA THR A 98 14.19 5.93 4.22
C THR A 98 12.98 5.88 5.14
N THR A 99 12.16 6.91 5.09
CA THR A 99 10.85 6.90 5.72
C THR A 99 9.82 6.48 4.68
N VAL A 100 9.05 5.46 5.01
CA VAL A 100 7.95 4.99 4.18
C VAL A 100 6.66 5.37 4.86
N GLU A 101 5.80 6.10 4.15
CA GLU A 101 4.44 6.38 4.59
C GLU A 101 3.47 5.56 3.76
N HIS A 102 2.54 4.88 4.41
CA HIS A 102 1.36 4.36 3.74
C HIS A 102 0.22 5.32 4.03
N ARG A 103 -0.40 5.84 2.99
CA ARG A 103 -1.50 6.80 3.11
C ARG A 103 -2.77 6.24 2.48
N ILE A 104 -3.89 6.52 3.14
CA ILE A 104 -5.22 6.36 2.55
C ILE A 104 -5.84 7.75 2.57
N ASP A 105 -6.15 8.28 1.38
CA ASP A 105 -6.80 9.58 1.22
C ASP A 105 -8.07 9.35 0.42
N ALA A 106 -9.21 9.44 1.08
CA ALA A 106 -10.47 9.09 0.46
C ALA A 106 -11.64 9.89 1.00
N THR A 107 -12.74 9.84 0.25
CA THR A 107 -14.04 10.31 0.70
C THR A 107 -14.98 9.11 0.65
N LEU A 108 -15.59 8.80 1.79
CA LEU A 108 -16.48 7.66 1.93
C LEU A 108 -17.94 8.10 1.80
N SER A 109 -18.75 7.27 1.12
CA SER A 109 -20.18 7.46 1.17
C SER A 109 -20.67 7.14 2.61
N ASP A 110 -21.79 7.73 2.99
CA ASP A 110 -22.40 7.57 4.31
C ASP A 110 -22.98 6.17 4.52
N THR A 111 -23.02 5.37 3.47
CA THR A 111 -23.58 4.03 3.46
C THR A 111 -22.48 2.98 3.19
N GLU A 112 -22.28 2.62 1.92
CA GLU A 112 -21.35 1.54 1.53
C GLU A 112 -19.91 1.80 1.96
N GLY A 113 -19.43 3.03 1.77
CA GLY A 113 -18.04 3.37 2.09
C GLY A 113 -17.75 3.28 3.57
N ARG A 114 -18.65 3.81 4.40
CA ARG A 114 -18.51 3.77 5.85
C ARG A 114 -18.54 2.35 6.39
N LEU A 115 -19.47 1.54 5.87
CA LEU A 115 -19.59 0.13 6.28
C LEU A 115 -18.37 -0.68 5.86
N LEU A 116 -17.88 -0.44 4.65
CA LEU A 116 -16.68 -1.11 4.17
C LEU A 116 -15.48 -0.78 5.07
N TRP A 117 -15.26 0.49 5.37
CA TRP A 117 -14.13 0.90 6.20
C TRP A 117 -14.19 0.27 7.59
N ARG A 118 -15.36 0.21 8.20
CA ARG A 118 -15.54 -0.46 9.49
C ARG A 118 -15.05 -1.92 9.46
N ARG A 119 -15.29 -2.62 8.35
CA ARG A 119 -14.85 -4.01 8.21
C ARG A 119 -13.36 -4.14 7.92
N LEU A 120 -12.77 -3.16 7.24
CA LEU A 120 -11.40 -3.25 6.75
C LEU A 120 -10.36 -2.56 7.64
N GLU A 121 -10.80 -1.65 8.49
CA GLU A 121 -9.89 -0.79 9.26
C GLU A 121 -8.87 -1.57 10.09
N ASP A 122 -9.32 -2.52 10.90
CA ASP A 122 -8.42 -3.29 11.75
C ASP A 122 -7.47 -4.18 10.96
N ALA A 123 -7.97 -4.81 9.90
CA ALA A 123 -7.14 -5.65 9.03
C ALA A 123 -6.08 -4.82 8.33
N ASN A 124 -6.44 -3.62 7.88
CA ASN A 124 -5.50 -2.71 7.25
C ASN A 124 -4.39 -2.29 8.22
N GLU A 125 -4.76 -1.94 9.45
CA GLU A 125 -3.79 -1.55 10.47
C GLU A 125 -2.81 -2.68 10.76
N ARG A 126 -3.31 -3.89 11.00
CA ARG A 126 -2.46 -5.06 11.27
C ARG A 126 -1.55 -5.39 10.09
N SER A 127 -2.08 -5.30 8.88
CA SER A 127 -1.31 -5.59 7.66
C SER A 127 -0.15 -4.62 7.48
N MET A 128 -0.39 -3.33 7.69
CA MET A 128 0.65 -2.33 7.51
C MET A 128 1.75 -2.46 8.57
N GLU A 129 1.39 -2.72 9.83
CA GLU A 129 2.37 -2.95 10.88
C GLU A 129 3.20 -4.21 10.59
N ALA A 130 2.55 -5.31 10.22
CA ALA A 130 3.24 -6.56 9.88
C ALA A 130 4.11 -6.41 8.63
N LEU A 131 3.66 -5.65 7.64
CA LEU A 131 4.43 -5.36 6.43
C LEU A 131 5.71 -4.58 6.77
N PHE A 132 5.59 -3.53 7.57
CA PHE A 132 6.75 -2.76 8.00
C PHE A 132 7.73 -3.60 8.80
N ASP A 133 7.23 -4.45 9.70
CA ASP A 133 8.08 -5.37 10.45
C ASP A 133 8.85 -6.29 9.52
N LYS A 134 8.20 -6.79 8.48
CA LYS A 134 8.84 -7.70 7.53
C LYS A 134 9.87 -6.98 6.66
N ILE A 135 9.60 -5.76 6.23
CA ILE A 135 10.58 -4.94 5.52
C ILE A 135 11.83 -4.76 6.39
N ALA A 136 11.64 -4.42 7.67
CA ALA A 136 12.76 -4.23 8.59
C ALA A 136 13.61 -5.52 8.71
N ARG A 137 12.97 -6.69 8.76
CA ARG A 137 13.68 -7.97 8.83
C ARG A 137 14.45 -8.27 7.54
N VAL A 138 13.84 -8.01 6.39
CA VAL A 138 14.48 -8.25 5.07
C VAL A 138 15.70 -7.36 4.91
N LEU A 139 15.63 -6.11 5.35
CA LEU A 139 16.74 -5.16 5.24
C LEU A 139 17.95 -5.54 6.07
N LYS A 140 17.79 -6.38 7.07
CA LYS A 140 18.89 -6.86 7.93
C LYS A 140 19.68 -8.03 7.35
N ARG A 141 19.21 -8.62 6.26
CA ARG A 141 19.87 -9.75 5.62
C ARG A 141 21.07 -9.34 4.80
#